data_bb60b3f036ccd00d9cd9d94bcac08b3c
#
_entry.id   bb60b3f036ccd00d9cd9d94bcac08b3c
#
_cell.length_a   1.000
_cell.length_b   1.000
_cell.length_c   1.000
_cell.angle_alpha   90.00
_cell.angle_beta   90.00
_cell.angle_gamma   90.00
#
_symmetry.space_group_name_H-M   'P 1'
#
loop_
_entity.id
_entity.type
_entity.pdbx_description
1 polymer ?
#
loop_
_entity_poly.entity_id
_entity_poly.type
_entity_poly.pdbx_seq_one_letter_code
_entity_poly.pdbx_strand_id
1 'polypeptide(L)'
;EMNVDTYLEFLRFALNDDTVVPDSVVNINWQALLRFAKEQAIVGIYARRILFDNDKLNDCKWLGNRPNEDNVMDWMGEVAKLRKRNHLLFEKSADIAHRFNNDGFDCCILKGQGNALHYPMPELRTCGDIDIWVWPRGKRKSVREEIGGYVRKSFPEAKMMYLHIDYPIYDKVPVEVHVYPS
;
A
#
# COMPACT_ATOMS: atom_id res chain seq x y z
N GLU A 1 21.36 -14.83 -13.34
CA GLU A 1 20.24 -15.59 -12.75
C GLU A 1 19.72 -14.88 -11.52
N MET A 2 18.41 -14.82 -11.38
CA MET A 2 17.76 -14.21 -10.21
C MET A 2 17.82 -15.20 -9.05
N ASN A 3 18.56 -14.87 -8.00
CA ASN A 3 18.64 -15.71 -6.80
C ASN A 3 17.53 -15.33 -5.82
N VAL A 4 16.35 -15.95 -5.97
CA VAL A 4 15.16 -15.67 -5.16
C VAL A 4 15.40 -15.92 -3.67
N ASP A 5 16.17 -16.94 -3.32
CA ASP A 5 16.45 -17.28 -1.91
C ASP A 5 17.21 -16.14 -1.21
N THR A 6 18.20 -15.55 -1.87
CA THR A 6 18.93 -14.37 -1.37
C THR A 6 17.98 -13.18 -1.15
N TYR A 7 17.02 -12.97 -2.06
CA TYR A 7 16.06 -11.86 -1.92
C TYR A 7 15.07 -12.10 -0.78
N LEU A 8 14.64 -13.35 -0.57
CA LEU A 8 13.78 -13.70 0.55
C LEU A 8 14.51 -13.60 1.89
N GLU A 9 15.79 -13.96 1.94
CA GLU A 9 16.62 -13.79 3.14
C GLU A 9 16.78 -12.30 3.49
N PHE A 10 17.07 -11.47 2.50
CA PHE A 10 17.11 -10.01 2.68
C PHE A 10 15.72 -9.43 3.03
N LEU A 11 14.63 -10.02 2.55
CA LEU A 11 13.28 -9.64 2.95
C LEU A 11 13.02 -9.90 4.44
N ARG A 12 13.43 -11.07 4.94
CA ARG A 12 13.32 -11.38 6.38
C ARG A 12 14.08 -10.37 7.23
N PHE A 13 15.30 -10.03 6.83
CA PHE A 13 16.07 -8.96 7.46
C PHE A 13 15.33 -7.60 7.38
N ALA A 14 14.70 -7.29 6.26
CA ALA A 14 13.98 -6.02 6.08
C ALA A 14 12.69 -5.94 6.90
N LEU A 15 12.04 -7.06 7.18
CA LEU A 15 10.81 -7.14 7.98
C LEU A 15 11.08 -7.11 9.49
N ASN A 16 12.22 -7.63 9.91
CA ASN A 16 12.63 -7.66 11.32
C ASN A 16 13.42 -6.38 11.67
N ASP A 17 13.54 -6.07 12.95
CA ASP A 17 14.41 -5.00 13.43
C ASP A 17 15.87 -5.49 13.65
N ASP A 18 16.27 -6.53 12.92
CA ASP A 18 17.62 -7.07 12.96
C ASP A 18 18.66 -6.02 12.55
N THR A 19 19.77 -5.99 13.26
CA THR A 19 20.88 -5.05 12.99
C THR A 19 21.99 -5.67 12.16
N VAL A 20 21.96 -6.99 11.97
CA VAL A 20 22.97 -7.73 11.24
C VAL A 20 22.45 -8.07 9.84
N VAL A 21 23.12 -7.54 8.83
CA VAL A 21 22.83 -7.84 7.43
C VAL A 21 23.20 -9.31 7.15
N PRO A 22 22.35 -10.09 6.46
CA PRO A 22 22.65 -11.48 6.15
C PRO A 22 23.87 -11.60 5.22
N ASP A 23 24.65 -12.68 5.38
CA ASP A 23 25.86 -12.93 4.58
C ASP A 23 25.56 -12.99 3.07
N SER A 24 24.37 -13.40 2.69
CA SER A 24 23.91 -13.46 1.31
C SER A 24 23.86 -12.12 0.61
N VAL A 25 23.92 -10.99 1.35
CA VAL A 25 23.91 -9.63 0.77
C VAL A 25 25.03 -9.45 -0.27
N VAL A 26 26.16 -10.12 -0.12
CA VAL A 26 27.29 -10.07 -1.07
C VAL A 26 26.89 -10.51 -2.49
N ASN A 27 25.83 -11.30 -2.61
CA ASN A 27 25.32 -11.84 -3.87
C ASN A 27 24.13 -11.05 -4.44
N ILE A 28 23.71 -9.97 -3.78
CA ILE A 28 22.56 -9.17 -4.25
C ILE A 28 22.94 -8.37 -5.49
N ASN A 29 22.19 -8.58 -6.57
CA ASN A 29 22.10 -7.64 -7.67
C ASN A 29 20.97 -6.65 -7.36
N TRP A 30 21.33 -5.41 -7.03
CA TRP A 30 20.40 -4.37 -6.55
C TRP A 30 19.35 -3.96 -7.57
N GLN A 31 19.68 -3.96 -8.87
CA GLN A 31 18.71 -3.68 -9.94
C GLN A 31 17.71 -4.84 -10.11
N ALA A 32 18.19 -6.07 -10.03
CA ALA A 32 17.32 -7.23 -10.10
C ALA A 32 16.43 -7.35 -8.85
N LEU A 33 16.95 -7.00 -7.67
CA LEU A 33 16.15 -6.91 -6.44
C LEU A 33 15.05 -5.85 -6.57
N LEU A 34 15.34 -4.69 -7.15
CA LEU A 34 14.34 -3.65 -7.36
C LEU A 34 13.22 -4.13 -8.29
N ARG A 35 13.55 -4.82 -9.39
CA ARG A 35 12.54 -5.43 -10.28
C ARG A 35 11.66 -6.43 -9.53
N PHE A 36 12.28 -7.36 -8.80
CA PHE A 36 11.56 -8.32 -7.95
C PHE A 36 10.65 -7.59 -6.95
N ALA A 37 11.15 -6.59 -6.26
CA ALA A 37 10.39 -5.83 -5.28
C ALA A 37 9.17 -5.11 -5.90
N LYS A 38 9.30 -4.61 -7.13
CA LYS A 38 8.18 -4.00 -7.88
C LYS A 38 7.14 -5.04 -8.27
N GLU A 39 7.55 -6.19 -8.80
CA GLU A 39 6.66 -7.29 -9.19
C GLU A 39 5.89 -7.85 -7.98
N GLN A 40 6.51 -7.88 -6.80
CA GLN A 40 5.90 -8.36 -5.57
C GLN A 40 5.21 -7.27 -4.73
N ALA A 41 5.20 -6.01 -5.19
CA ALA A 41 4.61 -4.88 -4.48
C ALA A 41 5.21 -4.62 -3.07
N ILE A 42 6.50 -4.90 -2.87
CA ILE A 42 7.21 -4.79 -1.58
C ILE A 42 8.40 -3.82 -1.61
N VAL A 43 8.43 -2.91 -2.57
CA VAL A 43 9.48 -1.89 -2.71
C VAL A 43 9.73 -1.16 -1.40
N GLY A 44 8.68 -0.70 -0.73
CA GLY A 44 8.81 0.08 0.50
C GLY A 44 9.45 -0.67 1.66
N ILE A 45 9.27 -1.99 1.73
CA ILE A 45 9.88 -2.83 2.77
C ILE A 45 11.41 -2.85 2.62
N TYR A 46 11.89 -3.11 1.41
CA TYR A 46 13.33 -3.08 1.12
C TYR A 46 13.90 -1.68 1.21
N ALA A 47 13.20 -0.67 0.65
CA ALA A 47 13.65 0.71 0.63
C ALA A 47 13.88 1.27 2.05
N ARG A 48 13.07 0.87 3.04
CA ARG A 48 13.28 1.24 4.43
C ARG A 48 14.72 0.92 4.87
N ARG A 49 15.18 -0.29 4.59
CA ARG A 49 16.53 -0.73 4.98
C ARG A 49 17.63 -0.13 4.14
N ILE A 50 17.38 0.01 2.84
CA ILE A 50 18.39 0.50 1.88
C ILE A 50 18.62 2.01 2.04
N LEU A 51 17.55 2.79 2.28
CA LEU A 51 17.60 4.25 2.20
C LEU A 51 17.50 4.94 3.55
N PHE A 52 16.77 4.39 4.53
CA PHE A 52 16.38 5.13 5.72
C PHE A 52 16.99 4.61 7.03
N ASP A 53 17.44 3.35 7.08
CA ASP A 53 18.11 2.78 8.26
C ASP A 53 19.63 2.92 8.22
N ASN A 54 20.17 3.77 7.34
CA ASN A 54 21.60 3.91 7.10
C ASN A 54 22.43 4.28 8.34
N ASP A 55 21.86 5.04 9.28
CA ASP A 55 22.55 5.42 10.53
C ASP A 55 22.84 4.21 11.44
N LYS A 56 22.09 3.12 11.26
CA LYS A 56 22.27 1.87 12.02
C LYS A 56 23.14 0.84 11.30
N LEU A 57 23.41 1.04 10.01
CA LEU A 57 24.15 0.13 9.15
C LEU A 57 25.46 0.80 8.73
N ASN A 58 26.52 0.66 9.54
CA ASN A 58 27.88 1.10 9.17
C ASN A 58 28.34 0.39 7.88
N ASP A 59 29.20 1.04 7.10
CA ASP A 59 29.73 0.52 5.81
C ASP A 59 30.28 -0.90 5.90
N CYS A 60 30.86 -1.29 7.03
CA CYS A 60 31.34 -2.66 7.29
C CYS A 60 30.23 -3.71 7.28
N LYS A 61 28.96 -3.32 7.40
CA LYS A 61 27.82 -4.25 7.51
C LYS A 61 27.27 -4.70 6.16
N TRP A 62 27.56 -4.00 5.07
CA TRP A 62 27.16 -4.40 3.73
C TRP A 62 28.09 -5.42 3.08
N LEU A 63 29.08 -5.90 3.83
CA LEU A 63 30.05 -6.94 3.40
C LEU A 63 30.67 -6.62 2.02
N GLY A 64 30.90 -5.34 1.72
CA GLY A 64 31.50 -4.89 0.46
C GLY A 64 30.52 -4.79 -0.72
N ASN A 65 29.24 -5.14 -0.55
CA ASN A 65 28.23 -5.02 -1.61
C ASN A 65 27.16 -3.95 -1.29
N ARG A 66 27.60 -2.72 -1.00
CA ARG A 66 26.67 -1.60 -0.83
C ARG A 66 26.04 -1.19 -2.17
N PRO A 67 24.75 -0.80 -2.21
CA PRO A 67 24.17 -0.19 -3.40
C PRO A 67 24.97 1.04 -3.82
N ASN A 68 25.36 1.12 -5.08
CA ASN A 68 26.01 2.30 -5.64
C ASN A 68 25.03 3.48 -5.81
N GLU A 69 25.52 4.65 -6.18
CA GLU A 69 24.71 5.87 -6.32
C GLU A 69 23.56 5.69 -7.31
N ASP A 70 23.78 5.04 -8.45
CA ASP A 70 22.73 4.80 -9.45
C ASP A 70 21.62 3.91 -8.88
N ASN A 71 21.99 2.83 -8.20
CA ASN A 71 21.03 1.97 -7.52
C ASN A 71 20.23 2.73 -6.46
N VAL A 72 20.91 3.55 -5.65
CA VAL A 72 20.23 4.38 -4.63
C VAL A 72 19.24 5.34 -5.28
N MET A 73 19.64 6.00 -6.40
CA MET A 73 18.76 6.90 -7.15
C MET A 73 17.52 6.18 -7.72
N ASP A 74 17.69 4.97 -8.25
CA ASP A 74 16.58 4.15 -8.75
C ASP A 74 15.59 3.81 -7.61
N TRP A 75 16.08 3.37 -6.46
CA TRP A 75 15.26 3.10 -5.29
C TRP A 75 14.54 4.36 -4.77
N MET A 76 15.22 5.50 -4.70
CA MET A 76 14.63 6.80 -4.33
C MET A 76 13.51 7.21 -5.29
N GLY A 77 13.71 7.00 -6.58
CA GLY A 77 12.71 7.27 -7.61
C GLY A 77 11.42 6.48 -7.40
N GLU A 78 11.53 5.18 -7.09
CA GLU A 78 10.34 4.35 -6.80
C GLU A 78 9.68 4.74 -5.47
N VAL A 79 10.44 5.06 -4.44
CA VAL A 79 9.93 5.58 -3.17
C VAL A 79 9.16 6.89 -3.37
N ALA A 80 9.66 7.81 -4.18
CA ALA A 80 8.98 9.06 -4.48
C ALA A 80 7.61 8.82 -5.16
N LYS A 81 7.53 7.85 -6.09
CA LYS A 81 6.28 7.44 -6.72
C LYS A 81 5.29 6.84 -5.72
N LEU A 82 5.76 5.95 -4.82
CA LEU A 82 4.94 5.36 -3.76
C LEU A 82 4.38 6.44 -2.83
N ARG A 83 5.22 7.35 -2.33
CA ARG A 83 4.80 8.45 -1.46
C ARG A 83 3.75 9.33 -2.12
N LYS A 84 3.98 9.71 -3.38
CA LYS A 84 3.01 10.51 -4.15
C LYS A 84 1.68 9.78 -4.31
N ARG A 85 1.71 8.49 -4.64
CA ARG A 85 0.51 7.67 -4.78
C ARG A 85 -0.23 7.54 -3.44
N ASN A 86 0.48 7.21 -2.36
CA ASN A 86 -0.12 7.04 -1.04
C ASN A 86 -0.69 8.34 -0.49
N HIS A 87 -0.02 9.48 -0.70
CA HIS A 87 -0.58 10.78 -0.32
C HIS A 87 -1.94 11.03 -0.99
N LEU A 88 -2.04 10.78 -2.30
CA LEU A 88 -3.30 10.87 -3.03
C LEU A 88 -4.36 9.91 -2.46
N LEU A 89 -4.00 8.66 -2.17
CA LEU A 89 -4.93 7.67 -1.62
C LEU A 89 -5.41 8.06 -0.23
N PHE A 90 -4.54 8.57 0.65
CA PHE A 90 -4.94 9.07 1.98
C PHE A 90 -5.89 10.28 1.87
N GLU A 91 -5.58 11.24 1.00
CA GLU A 91 -6.45 12.40 0.74
C GLU A 91 -7.85 11.95 0.27
N LYS A 92 -7.89 11.04 -0.72
CA LYS A 92 -9.18 10.54 -1.27
C LYS A 92 -9.92 9.64 -0.30
N SER A 93 -9.22 8.90 0.56
CA SER A 93 -9.83 8.11 1.64
C SER A 93 -10.53 9.01 2.68
N ALA A 94 -9.91 10.13 3.04
CA ALA A 94 -10.52 11.10 3.94
C ALA A 94 -11.74 11.78 3.28
N ASP A 95 -11.62 12.20 2.02
CA ASP A 95 -12.72 12.84 1.29
C ASP A 95 -13.95 11.91 1.18
N ILE A 96 -13.75 10.66 0.78
CA ILE A 96 -14.87 9.72 0.63
C ILE A 96 -15.51 9.37 1.97
N ALA A 97 -14.73 9.24 3.04
CA ALA A 97 -15.24 9.01 4.37
C ALA A 97 -16.11 10.20 4.84
N HIS A 98 -15.65 11.44 4.61
CA HIS A 98 -16.45 12.63 4.90
C HIS A 98 -17.76 12.67 4.11
N ARG A 99 -17.76 12.31 2.82
CA ARG A 99 -18.97 12.26 1.99
C ARG A 99 -20.00 11.31 2.56
N PHE A 100 -19.62 10.06 2.83
CA PHE A 100 -20.53 9.09 3.43
C PHE A 100 -21.05 9.55 4.79
N ASN A 101 -20.18 10.08 5.65
CA ASN A 101 -20.59 10.59 6.96
C ASN A 101 -21.61 11.75 6.86
N ASN A 102 -21.43 12.66 5.93
CA ASN A 102 -22.35 13.78 5.71
C ASN A 102 -23.70 13.32 5.16
N ASP A 103 -23.71 12.24 4.37
CA ASP A 103 -24.91 11.70 3.73
C ASP A 103 -25.64 10.65 4.58
N GLY A 104 -25.27 10.52 5.86
CA GLY A 104 -26.00 9.72 6.84
C GLY A 104 -25.54 8.25 6.94
N PHE A 105 -24.36 7.96 6.45
CA PHE A 105 -23.70 6.67 6.62
C PHE A 105 -22.58 6.75 7.65
N ASP A 106 -22.25 5.63 8.26
CA ASP A 106 -20.98 5.42 8.94
C ASP A 106 -20.08 4.58 8.04
N CYS A 107 -18.77 4.74 8.18
CA CYS A 107 -17.83 4.02 7.33
C CYS A 107 -16.50 3.76 8.01
N CYS A 108 -15.76 2.80 7.47
CA CYS A 108 -14.41 2.45 7.88
C CYS A 108 -13.56 2.13 6.65
N ILE A 109 -12.35 2.71 6.56
CA ILE A 109 -11.38 2.32 5.54
C ILE A 109 -10.82 0.95 5.90
N LEU A 110 -10.95 0.01 4.98
CA LEU A 110 -10.43 -1.34 5.09
C LEU A 110 -9.04 -1.42 4.45
N LYS A 111 -8.36 -2.56 4.68
CA LYS A 111 -7.12 -2.95 3.96
C LYS A 111 -6.15 -1.78 3.69
N GLY A 112 -5.77 -1.55 2.45
CA GLY A 112 -4.89 -0.49 1.89
C GLY A 112 -4.34 0.51 2.90
N GLN A 113 -4.97 1.68 2.99
CA GLN A 113 -4.57 2.77 3.88
C GLN A 113 -4.81 2.44 5.36
N GLY A 114 -5.86 1.66 5.68
CA GLY A 114 -6.11 1.20 7.05
C GLY A 114 -4.95 0.36 7.58
N ASN A 115 -4.50 -0.63 6.80
CA ASN A 115 -3.37 -1.48 7.18
C ASN A 115 -2.03 -0.74 7.10
N ALA A 116 -1.89 0.30 6.27
CA ALA A 116 -0.66 1.06 6.17
C ALA A 116 -0.26 1.71 7.51
N LEU A 117 -1.23 2.05 8.35
CA LEU A 117 -0.99 2.64 9.68
C LEU A 117 -0.21 1.72 10.63
N HIS A 118 -0.17 0.42 10.35
CA HIS A 118 0.62 -0.56 11.11
C HIS A 118 2.06 -0.70 10.61
N TYR A 119 2.41 -0.08 9.49
CA TYR A 119 3.77 -0.08 8.96
C TYR A 119 4.62 0.98 9.64
N PRO A 120 5.92 0.73 9.89
CA PRO A 120 6.82 1.75 10.45
C PRO A 120 6.89 3.03 9.62
N MET A 121 6.69 2.91 8.31
CA MET A 121 6.58 4.01 7.34
C MET A 121 5.35 3.79 6.47
N PRO A 122 4.16 4.26 6.91
CA PRO A 122 2.88 4.03 6.23
C PRO A 122 2.88 4.44 4.75
N GLU A 123 3.58 5.53 4.44
CA GLU A 123 3.70 6.07 3.10
C GLU A 123 4.52 5.19 2.13
N LEU A 124 5.20 4.17 2.63
CA LEU A 124 5.96 3.22 1.82
C LEU A 124 5.21 1.92 1.53
N ARG A 125 4.04 1.69 2.13
CA ARG A 125 3.23 0.53 1.78
C ARG A 125 2.67 0.68 0.36
N THR A 126 2.81 -0.34 -0.47
CA THR A 126 2.19 -0.34 -1.80
C THR A 126 0.68 -0.55 -1.66
N CYS A 127 -0.09 0.48 -2.03
CA CYS A 127 -1.55 0.46 -2.03
C CYS A 127 -2.06 0.78 -3.45
N GLY A 128 -3.15 0.09 -3.88
CA GLY A 128 -3.70 0.24 -5.22
C GLY A 128 -4.99 1.04 -5.28
N ASP A 129 -5.92 0.72 -4.42
CA ASP A 129 -7.31 1.14 -4.38
C ASP A 129 -7.71 1.61 -2.98
N ILE A 130 -8.95 2.09 -2.88
CA ILE A 130 -9.58 2.43 -1.61
C ILE A 130 -10.71 1.43 -1.37
N ASP A 131 -10.54 0.57 -0.38
CA ASP A 131 -11.59 -0.28 0.17
C ASP A 131 -12.28 0.45 1.32
N ILE A 132 -13.56 0.74 1.21
CA ILE A 132 -14.33 1.38 2.28
C ILE A 132 -15.57 0.57 2.62
N TRP A 133 -15.67 0.13 3.86
CA TRP A 133 -16.91 -0.49 4.38
C TRP A 133 -17.85 0.63 4.82
N VAL A 134 -19.12 0.54 4.36
CA VAL A 134 -20.14 1.57 4.60
C VAL A 134 -21.40 0.92 5.12
N TRP A 135 -22.06 1.57 6.09
CA TRP A 135 -23.37 1.16 6.59
C TRP A 135 -24.24 2.38 6.95
N PRO A 136 -25.56 2.31 6.72
CA PRO A 136 -26.45 3.42 7.03
C PRO A 136 -26.61 3.60 8.54
N ARG A 137 -26.72 4.85 9.00
CA ARG A 137 -27.04 5.15 10.39
C ARG A 137 -28.48 4.74 10.72
N GLY A 138 -28.64 4.00 11.81
CA GLY A 138 -29.93 3.50 12.28
C GLY A 138 -30.35 2.16 11.68
N LYS A 139 -31.53 1.68 12.10
CA LYS A 139 -32.08 0.39 11.64
C LYS A 139 -32.72 0.54 10.25
N ARG A 140 -32.15 -0.14 9.25
CA ARG A 140 -32.60 -0.15 7.86
C ARG A 140 -32.91 -1.56 7.39
N LYS A 141 -33.78 -1.68 6.38
CA LYS A 141 -34.24 -2.99 5.89
C LYS A 141 -33.22 -3.74 5.07
N SER A 142 -32.41 -3.03 4.26
CA SER A 142 -31.38 -3.62 3.42
C SER A 142 -30.22 -2.64 3.24
N VAL A 143 -29.08 -2.92 3.88
CA VAL A 143 -27.85 -2.16 3.78
C VAL A 143 -27.39 -2.08 2.32
N ARG A 144 -27.39 -3.22 1.64
CA ARG A 144 -26.93 -3.34 0.25
C ARG A 144 -27.75 -2.50 -0.73
N GLU A 145 -29.08 -2.53 -0.60
CA GLU A 145 -29.98 -1.76 -1.47
C GLU A 145 -29.82 -0.26 -1.27
N GLU A 146 -29.67 0.15 -0.02
CA GLU A 146 -29.52 1.57 0.32
C GLU A 146 -28.19 2.14 -0.19
N ILE A 147 -27.08 1.44 0.05
CA ILE A 147 -25.77 1.84 -0.45
C ILE A 147 -25.74 1.77 -1.98
N GLY A 148 -26.30 0.72 -2.57
CA GLY A 148 -26.41 0.59 -4.03
C GLY A 148 -27.23 1.72 -4.66
N GLY A 149 -28.33 2.11 -4.02
CA GLY A 149 -29.15 3.25 -4.45
C GLY A 149 -28.39 4.58 -4.36
N TYR A 150 -27.63 4.78 -3.28
CA TYR A 150 -26.78 5.95 -3.09
C TYR A 150 -25.72 6.07 -4.21
N VAL A 151 -24.96 5.00 -4.47
CA VAL A 151 -23.91 4.99 -5.50
C VAL A 151 -24.50 5.24 -6.89
N ARG A 152 -25.60 4.51 -7.23
CA ARG A 152 -26.25 4.62 -8.55
C ARG A 152 -26.90 5.97 -8.81
N LYS A 153 -27.24 6.72 -7.79
CA LYS A 153 -27.77 8.09 -7.96
C LYS A 153 -26.77 8.99 -8.73
N SER A 154 -25.48 8.81 -8.50
CA SER A 154 -24.43 9.56 -9.20
C SER A 154 -23.80 8.77 -10.34
N PHE A 155 -23.79 7.43 -10.25
CA PHE A 155 -23.18 6.52 -11.22
C PHE A 155 -24.13 5.36 -11.54
N PRO A 156 -25.13 5.57 -12.44
CA PRO A 156 -26.14 4.56 -12.75
C PRO A 156 -25.57 3.22 -13.23
N GLU A 157 -24.43 3.26 -13.93
CA GLU A 157 -23.74 2.08 -14.47
C GLU A 157 -22.75 1.44 -13.49
N ALA A 158 -22.73 1.87 -12.21
CA ALA A 158 -21.84 1.31 -11.22
C ALA A 158 -22.09 -0.20 -11.04
N LYS A 159 -21.03 -0.99 -11.18
CA LYS A 159 -21.11 -2.45 -11.06
C LYS A 159 -21.28 -2.84 -9.60
N MET A 160 -22.30 -3.67 -9.37
CA MET A 160 -22.58 -4.26 -8.06
C MET A 160 -22.11 -5.70 -8.03
N MET A 161 -21.00 -5.94 -7.35
CA MET A 161 -20.47 -7.28 -7.12
C MET A 161 -21.09 -7.87 -5.84
N TYR A 162 -20.76 -9.12 -5.49
CA TYR A 162 -21.32 -9.77 -4.31
C TYR A 162 -20.96 -9.05 -3.00
N LEU A 163 -19.72 -8.66 -2.82
CA LEU A 163 -19.21 -8.04 -1.59
C LEU A 163 -19.08 -6.52 -1.66
N HIS A 164 -18.87 -5.95 -2.85
CA HIS A 164 -18.62 -4.53 -3.03
C HIS A 164 -19.36 -3.94 -4.24
N ILE A 165 -19.33 -2.63 -4.33
CA ILE A 165 -19.85 -1.83 -5.43
C ILE A 165 -18.69 -0.96 -5.92
N ASP A 166 -18.38 -1.02 -7.22
CA ASP A 166 -17.43 -0.12 -7.83
C ASP A 166 -17.97 1.32 -7.75
N TYR A 167 -17.21 2.23 -7.16
CA TYR A 167 -17.62 3.62 -7.02
C TYR A 167 -16.63 4.54 -7.75
N PRO A 168 -16.85 4.81 -9.05
CA PRO A 168 -15.91 5.55 -9.90
C PRO A 168 -15.96 7.07 -9.65
N ILE A 169 -15.88 7.48 -8.39
CA ILE A 169 -15.98 8.88 -7.98
C ILE A 169 -14.70 9.69 -8.24
N TYR A 170 -13.56 9.01 -8.31
CA TYR A 170 -12.26 9.65 -8.56
C TYR A 170 -11.62 9.12 -9.85
N ASP A 171 -11.07 10.04 -10.66
CA ASP A 171 -10.19 9.64 -11.75
C ASP A 171 -8.89 9.04 -11.17
N LYS A 172 -8.43 7.91 -11.73
CA LYS A 172 -7.16 7.23 -11.35
C LYS A 172 -7.08 6.65 -9.93
N VAL A 173 -8.16 6.71 -9.16
CA VAL A 173 -8.24 6.11 -7.82
C VAL A 173 -9.46 5.19 -7.77
N PRO A 174 -9.30 3.89 -7.95
CA PRO A 174 -10.40 2.94 -7.79
C PRO A 174 -10.92 2.97 -6.35
N VAL A 175 -12.24 2.91 -6.21
CA VAL A 175 -12.91 2.84 -4.92
C VAL A 175 -13.89 1.67 -4.94
N GLU A 176 -13.74 0.77 -3.97
CA GLU A 176 -14.64 -0.33 -3.72
C GLU A 176 -15.42 -0.09 -2.42
N VAL A 177 -16.73 0.10 -2.57
CA VAL A 177 -17.64 0.29 -1.43
C VAL A 177 -18.14 -1.07 -0.97
N HIS A 178 -17.64 -1.55 0.14
CA HIS A 178 -18.03 -2.82 0.75
C HIS A 178 -19.32 -2.66 1.57
N VAL A 179 -20.24 -3.60 1.39
CA VAL A 179 -21.52 -3.66 2.14
C VAL A 179 -21.43 -4.61 3.34
N TYR A 180 -20.33 -5.36 3.43
CA TYR A 180 -19.98 -6.22 4.56
C TYR A 180 -18.50 -6.04 4.89
N PRO A 181 -18.08 -6.17 6.16
CA PRO A 181 -16.67 -6.20 6.50
C PRO A 181 -16.04 -7.49 5.96
N SER A 182 -15.06 -7.39 5.09
CA SER A 182 -14.35 -8.52 4.46
C SER A 182 -12.84 -8.43 4.66
#